data_c0f14d7b7314575aaf8cd19d520d3160
#
_entry.id   c0f14d7b7314575aaf8cd19d520d3160
#
_cell.length_a   1.000
_cell.length_b   1.000
_cell.length_c   1.000
_cell.angle_alpha   90.00
_cell.angle_beta   90.00
_cell.angle_gamma   90.00
#
_symmetry.space_group_name_H-M   'P 1'
#
loop_
_entity.id
_entity.type
_entity.pdbx_description
1 polymer ?
#
loop_
_entity_poly.entity_id
_entity_poly.type
_entity_poly.pdbx_seq_one_letter_code
_entity_poly.pdbx_strand_id
1 'polypeptide(L)'
;MAETQDAPALGPLEMLRWAWTQLTKMNTALFLLLMLAVAAVPGSVFPQRIQDPAAVADYIEAHPTWGPIADKLQLFDVFSSVWFAAIYILLFVSLIGCVIPRATKHYQAMRSGPARTPKNFSRLPQHRTLTIPVDAGTGELTAARAIEDAAAVLKKRHYRIEVREEAPGVVNVAAERGYLRELGNILFHLAMIGVLIAVAVGSLFGYSGQRVVTENETFVNSLVAYDSFSPGTNYNPDWLTPYSATLNNLTVEYDRQEGSPTYGSDISYEADFTLTSADGEQREQTLRVNEPIYFEGTSIYLLGNGYSPVVRITNTDGSVAYEGPVVGLPSGRSYLSSIVLKVPDAHPDQLGFVGMFLPTGERTTGSAPTSIDSDLLNPMLVLQSYAGDLGLDNGVPQNVYVLDVDSLTPLNTMAAGNGIVLDASNNTATLPDGHGTIEFLGVKRYAGIEIRSDPGRPIALVSATLLFGGLLISVFVARRRVWVRATESGTGPDRVLTVEYGLLARGEDPRLATEADKLTDLFAERWGLEFDEA
;
A
#
# COMPACT_ATOMS: atom_id res chain seq x y z
N MET A 1 28.44 -54.99 0.48
CA MET A 1 28.86 -53.71 -0.14
C MET A 1 27.74 -53.28 -1.02
N ALA A 2 26.98 -52.28 -0.58
CA ALA A 2 25.93 -51.67 -1.41
C ALA A 2 26.61 -50.67 -2.35
N GLU A 3 26.52 -50.91 -3.65
CA GLU A 3 26.94 -49.94 -4.67
C GLU A 3 26.09 -48.68 -4.51
N THR A 4 26.74 -47.60 -4.10
CA THR A 4 26.19 -46.26 -4.23
C THR A 4 26.05 -45.94 -5.72
N GLN A 5 24.85 -46.09 -6.28
CA GLN A 5 24.56 -45.53 -7.60
C GLN A 5 24.80 -44.01 -7.55
N ASP A 6 25.92 -43.58 -8.12
CA ASP A 6 26.18 -42.16 -8.38
C ASP A 6 25.02 -41.60 -9.22
N ALA A 7 24.28 -40.66 -8.64
CA ALA A 7 23.24 -39.96 -9.37
C ALA A 7 23.88 -39.28 -10.59
N PRO A 8 23.32 -39.43 -11.80
CA PRO A 8 23.90 -38.85 -13.00
C PRO A 8 24.03 -37.32 -12.85
N ALA A 9 25.24 -36.80 -13.13
CA ALA A 9 25.49 -35.37 -13.10
C ALA A 9 24.58 -34.66 -14.10
N LEU A 10 23.72 -33.77 -13.60
CA LEU A 10 22.80 -33.00 -14.41
C LEU A 10 23.58 -32.07 -15.37
N GLY A 11 23.26 -32.12 -16.65
CA GLY A 11 23.78 -31.18 -17.63
C GLY A 11 23.28 -29.73 -17.34
N PRO A 12 23.93 -28.66 -17.88
CA PRO A 12 23.54 -27.28 -17.60
C PRO A 12 22.06 -26.97 -17.92
N LEU A 13 21.51 -27.51 -18.98
CA LEU A 13 20.09 -27.36 -19.35
C LEU A 13 19.14 -28.09 -18.39
N GLU A 14 19.55 -29.26 -17.90
CA GLU A 14 18.79 -30.05 -16.91
C GLU A 14 18.80 -29.35 -15.56
N MET A 15 19.92 -28.75 -15.19
CA MET A 15 20.05 -27.95 -13.96
C MET A 15 19.18 -26.68 -14.01
N LEU A 16 19.13 -25.98 -15.15
CA LEU A 16 18.21 -24.84 -15.36
C LEU A 16 16.75 -25.28 -15.29
N ARG A 17 16.39 -26.41 -15.91
CA ARG A 17 15.02 -26.96 -15.84
C ARG A 17 14.65 -27.37 -14.41
N TRP A 18 15.59 -27.96 -13.69
CA TRP A 18 15.41 -28.30 -12.27
C TRP A 18 15.20 -27.04 -11.43
N ALA A 19 16.06 -26.03 -11.57
CA ALA A 19 15.96 -24.74 -10.85
C ALA A 19 14.61 -24.06 -11.14
N TRP A 20 14.20 -23.99 -12.41
CA TRP A 20 12.88 -23.48 -12.79
C TRP A 20 11.75 -24.25 -12.12
N THR A 21 11.81 -25.58 -12.11
CA THR A 21 10.79 -26.40 -11.46
C THR A 21 10.73 -26.18 -9.95
N GLN A 22 11.88 -25.95 -9.29
CA GLN A 22 11.92 -25.62 -7.87
C GLN A 22 11.34 -24.22 -7.62
N LEU A 23 11.75 -23.24 -8.42
CA LEU A 23 11.30 -21.84 -8.27
C LEU A 23 9.78 -21.70 -8.46
N THR A 24 9.19 -22.45 -9.38
CA THR A 24 7.75 -22.38 -9.70
C THR A 24 6.87 -23.29 -8.85
N LYS A 25 7.41 -23.87 -7.76
CA LYS A 25 6.61 -24.61 -6.77
C LYS A 25 5.82 -23.63 -5.89
N MET A 26 4.61 -24.02 -5.52
CA MET A 26 3.77 -23.24 -4.59
C MET A 26 4.46 -22.97 -3.25
N ASN A 27 5.16 -23.98 -2.71
CA ASN A 27 5.87 -23.84 -1.43
C ASN A 27 6.99 -22.79 -1.52
N THR A 28 7.66 -22.70 -2.68
CA THR A 28 8.69 -21.67 -2.92
C THR A 28 8.08 -20.27 -2.99
N ALA A 29 6.93 -20.10 -3.67
CA ALA A 29 6.21 -18.83 -3.69
C ALA A 29 5.77 -18.42 -2.28
N LEU A 30 5.23 -19.33 -1.46
CA LEU A 30 4.86 -19.06 -0.08
C LEU A 30 6.07 -18.72 0.80
N PHE A 31 7.19 -19.43 0.60
CA PHE A 31 8.43 -19.11 1.31
C PHE A 31 8.99 -17.73 0.94
N LEU A 32 8.97 -17.38 -0.35
CA LEU A 32 9.39 -16.05 -0.81
C LEU A 32 8.46 -14.94 -0.30
N LEU A 33 7.17 -15.20 -0.20
CA LEU A 33 6.21 -14.26 0.40
C LEU A 33 6.52 -14.05 1.89
N LEU A 34 6.81 -15.12 2.63
CA LEU A 34 7.23 -15.02 4.03
C LEU A 34 8.55 -14.26 4.15
N MET A 35 9.54 -14.56 3.28
CA MET A 35 10.81 -13.82 3.24
C MET A 35 10.59 -12.33 2.97
N LEU A 36 9.70 -11.98 2.03
CA LEU A 36 9.38 -10.59 1.74
C LEU A 36 8.78 -9.87 2.95
N ALA A 37 7.87 -10.54 3.67
CA ALA A 37 7.29 -10.00 4.90
C ALA A 37 8.35 -9.77 6.00
N VAL A 38 9.26 -10.73 6.21
CA VAL A 38 10.38 -10.59 7.15
C VAL A 38 11.35 -9.49 6.70
N ALA A 39 11.62 -9.42 5.41
CA ALA A 39 12.48 -8.40 4.82
C ALA A 39 11.92 -6.97 4.96
N ALA A 40 10.61 -6.81 5.09
CA ALA A 40 9.98 -5.51 5.30
C ALA A 40 10.07 -5.01 6.76
N VAL A 41 10.35 -5.90 7.74
CA VAL A 41 10.41 -5.53 9.17
C VAL A 41 11.44 -4.42 9.45
N PRO A 42 12.69 -4.49 8.96
CA PRO A 42 13.65 -3.40 9.15
C PRO A 42 13.14 -2.04 8.64
N GLY A 43 12.38 -2.02 7.53
CA GLY A 43 11.79 -0.79 6.99
C GLY A 43 10.73 -0.14 7.88
N SER A 44 10.20 -0.89 8.87
CA SER A 44 9.26 -0.37 9.86
C SER A 44 9.94 -0.01 11.20
N VAL A 45 11.14 -0.53 11.43
CA VAL A 45 11.89 -0.34 12.69
C VAL A 45 12.88 0.82 12.58
N PHE A 46 13.58 0.91 11.45
CA PHE A 46 14.57 1.96 11.20
C PHE A 46 13.91 3.16 10.49
N PRO A 47 14.37 4.41 10.77
CA PRO A 47 13.94 5.56 10.00
C PRO A 47 14.30 5.35 8.53
N GLN A 48 13.38 5.69 7.63
CA GLN A 48 13.60 5.52 6.19
C GLN A 48 13.98 6.86 5.56
N ARG A 49 15.07 6.89 4.78
CA ARG A 49 15.62 8.12 4.18
C ARG A 49 14.62 8.86 3.28
N ILE A 50 13.75 8.11 2.61
CA ILE A 50 12.71 8.69 1.77
C ILE A 50 11.62 9.42 2.59
N GLN A 51 11.43 9.05 3.87
CA GLN A 51 10.41 9.64 4.74
C GLN A 51 10.99 10.77 5.60
N ASP A 52 12.15 10.53 6.21
CA ASP A 52 12.79 11.47 7.13
C ASP A 52 14.32 11.36 7.03
N PRO A 53 14.95 12.12 6.12
CA PRO A 53 16.40 12.14 5.98
C PRO A 53 17.12 12.63 7.24
N ALA A 54 16.48 13.56 8.02
CA ALA A 54 17.08 14.12 9.22
C ALA A 54 17.16 13.06 10.33
N ALA A 55 16.06 12.31 10.57
CA ALA A 55 16.05 11.22 11.53
C ALA A 55 17.08 10.12 11.20
N VAL A 56 17.39 9.89 9.92
CA VAL A 56 18.45 8.96 9.51
C VAL A 56 19.83 9.52 9.88
N ALA A 57 20.09 10.82 9.64
CA ALA A 57 21.33 11.47 10.00
C ALA A 57 21.55 11.43 11.52
N ASP A 58 20.53 11.82 12.30
CA ASP A 58 20.54 11.77 13.76
C ASP A 58 20.79 10.36 14.29
N TYR A 59 20.17 9.35 13.67
CA TYR A 59 20.40 7.96 14.05
C TYR A 59 21.84 7.51 13.81
N ILE A 60 22.43 7.89 12.67
CA ILE A 60 23.82 7.55 12.33
C ILE A 60 24.78 8.26 13.30
N GLU A 61 24.54 9.52 13.64
CA GLU A 61 25.32 10.28 14.59
C GLU A 61 25.23 9.70 16.01
N ALA A 62 24.04 9.36 16.47
CA ALA A 62 23.81 8.73 17.78
C ALA A 62 24.42 7.32 17.89
N HIS A 63 24.67 6.64 16.75
CA HIS A 63 25.21 5.28 16.71
C HIS A 63 26.47 5.19 15.81
N PRO A 64 27.61 5.78 16.19
CA PRO A 64 28.81 5.92 15.32
C PRO A 64 29.37 4.58 14.82
N THR A 65 29.17 3.49 15.55
CA THR A 65 29.67 2.15 15.16
C THR A 65 28.65 1.40 14.31
N TRP A 66 27.40 1.39 14.72
CA TRP A 66 26.34 0.62 14.07
C TRP A 66 25.70 1.36 12.90
N GLY A 67 25.52 2.69 12.99
CA GLY A 67 24.88 3.51 11.96
C GLY A 67 25.49 3.31 10.56
N PRO A 68 26.81 3.43 10.38
CA PRO A 68 27.45 3.19 9.08
C PRO A 68 27.33 1.75 8.56
N ILE A 69 27.20 0.76 9.45
CA ILE A 69 26.96 -0.64 9.08
C ILE A 69 25.53 -0.81 8.58
N ALA A 70 24.57 -0.25 9.30
CA ALA A 70 23.15 -0.25 8.93
C ALA A 70 22.93 0.43 7.57
N ASP A 71 23.62 1.52 7.30
CA ASP A 71 23.57 2.24 6.03
C ASP A 71 24.13 1.38 4.87
N LYS A 72 25.28 0.75 5.04
CA LYS A 72 25.83 -0.19 4.06
C LYS A 72 24.94 -1.39 3.79
N LEU A 73 24.19 -1.84 4.79
CA LEU A 73 23.18 -2.90 4.66
C LEU A 73 21.87 -2.40 4.07
N GLN A 74 21.77 -1.10 3.74
CA GLN A 74 20.59 -0.43 3.19
C GLN A 74 19.36 -0.54 4.12
N LEU A 75 19.57 -0.52 5.45
CA LEU A 75 18.46 -0.60 6.42
C LEU A 75 17.67 0.72 6.53
N PHE A 76 18.24 1.83 6.07
CA PHE A 76 17.55 3.12 5.94
C PHE A 76 16.87 3.34 4.58
N ASP A 77 17.04 2.37 3.66
CA ASP A 77 16.48 2.41 2.31
C ASP A 77 15.94 1.01 1.92
N VAL A 78 15.25 0.35 2.86
CA VAL A 78 14.87 -1.07 2.77
C VAL A 78 14.09 -1.37 1.49
N PHE A 79 13.07 -0.60 1.18
CA PHE A 79 12.15 -0.88 0.06
C PHE A 79 12.77 -0.62 -1.32
N SER A 80 13.87 0.12 -1.39
CA SER A 80 14.68 0.35 -2.60
C SER A 80 15.98 -0.47 -2.62
N SER A 81 16.25 -1.27 -1.57
CA SER A 81 17.45 -2.07 -1.45
C SER A 81 17.55 -3.19 -2.50
N VAL A 82 18.77 -3.52 -2.89
CA VAL A 82 19.04 -4.58 -3.88
C VAL A 82 18.52 -5.94 -3.42
N TRP A 83 18.67 -6.26 -2.12
CA TRP A 83 18.21 -7.54 -1.57
C TRP A 83 16.69 -7.64 -1.48
N PHE A 84 15.98 -6.55 -1.14
CA PHE A 84 14.51 -6.51 -1.16
C PHE A 84 13.97 -6.65 -2.58
N ALA A 85 14.55 -5.91 -3.54
CA ALA A 85 14.21 -6.02 -4.95
C ALA A 85 14.45 -7.44 -5.50
N ALA A 86 15.54 -8.11 -5.10
CA ALA A 86 15.81 -9.49 -5.51
C ALA A 86 14.73 -10.47 -5.01
N ILE A 87 14.32 -10.38 -3.74
CA ILE A 87 13.24 -11.20 -3.18
C ILE A 87 11.92 -10.94 -3.93
N TYR A 88 11.61 -9.67 -4.18
CA TYR A 88 10.41 -9.27 -4.90
C TYR A 88 10.37 -9.83 -6.33
N ILE A 89 11.47 -9.70 -7.09
CA ILE A 89 11.59 -10.23 -8.45
C ILE A 89 11.46 -11.77 -8.45
N LEU A 90 12.13 -12.45 -7.53
CA LEU A 90 12.03 -13.91 -7.40
C LEU A 90 10.59 -14.35 -7.07
N LEU A 91 9.90 -13.63 -6.18
CA LEU A 91 8.50 -13.88 -5.87
C LEU A 91 7.62 -13.69 -7.10
N PHE A 92 7.83 -12.61 -7.86
CA PHE A 92 7.08 -12.32 -9.08
C PHE A 92 7.23 -13.43 -10.12
N VAL A 93 8.47 -13.85 -10.40
CA VAL A 93 8.78 -14.95 -11.33
C VAL A 93 8.17 -16.28 -10.83
N SER A 94 8.30 -16.58 -9.54
CA SER A 94 7.74 -17.78 -8.90
C SER A 94 6.22 -17.80 -9.02
N LEU A 95 5.55 -16.68 -8.76
CA LEU A 95 4.10 -16.55 -8.82
C LEU A 95 3.59 -16.74 -10.26
N ILE A 96 4.19 -16.07 -11.24
CA ILE A 96 3.84 -16.25 -12.66
C ILE A 96 4.00 -17.72 -13.07
N GLY A 97 5.15 -18.31 -12.75
CA GLY A 97 5.48 -19.69 -13.09
C GLY A 97 4.57 -20.72 -12.46
N CYS A 98 3.99 -20.47 -11.28
CA CYS A 98 3.05 -21.37 -10.63
C CYS A 98 1.59 -21.13 -11.05
N VAL A 99 1.20 -19.90 -11.39
CA VAL A 99 -0.19 -19.53 -11.72
C VAL A 99 -0.55 -19.94 -13.15
N ILE A 100 0.30 -19.67 -14.13
CA ILE A 100 0.00 -19.93 -15.56
C ILE A 100 -0.35 -21.40 -15.83
N PRO A 101 0.46 -22.42 -15.39
CA PRO A 101 0.11 -23.81 -15.61
C PRO A 101 -1.18 -24.26 -14.92
N ARG A 102 -1.52 -23.63 -13.78
CA ARG A 102 -2.79 -23.90 -13.10
C ARG A 102 -3.96 -23.27 -13.84
N ALA A 103 -3.83 -22.02 -14.28
CA ALA A 103 -4.84 -21.33 -15.06
C ALA A 103 -5.19 -22.12 -16.33
N THR A 104 -4.18 -22.64 -17.05
CA THR A 104 -4.40 -23.46 -18.25
C THR A 104 -5.12 -24.77 -17.92
N LYS A 105 -4.74 -25.48 -16.85
CA LYS A 105 -5.44 -26.70 -16.41
C LYS A 105 -6.90 -26.43 -16.01
N HIS A 106 -7.16 -25.34 -15.30
CA HIS A 106 -8.52 -24.94 -14.92
C HIS A 106 -9.35 -24.55 -16.13
N TYR A 107 -8.77 -23.81 -17.08
CA TYR A 107 -9.44 -23.49 -18.32
C TYR A 107 -9.83 -24.74 -19.12
N GLN A 108 -8.92 -25.73 -19.21
CA GLN A 108 -9.20 -27.01 -19.83
C GLN A 108 -10.32 -27.77 -19.09
N ALA A 109 -10.29 -27.77 -17.73
CA ALA A 109 -11.32 -28.40 -16.91
C ALA A 109 -12.71 -27.74 -17.06
N MET A 110 -12.76 -26.42 -17.33
CA MET A 110 -14.03 -25.74 -17.63
C MET A 110 -14.62 -26.16 -19.00
N ARG A 111 -13.77 -26.51 -19.96
CA ARG A 111 -14.17 -26.96 -21.29
C ARG A 111 -14.49 -28.45 -21.37
N SER A 112 -13.90 -29.27 -20.47
CA SER A 112 -14.19 -30.69 -20.39
C SER A 112 -15.64 -30.95 -19.88
N GLY A 113 -16.21 -32.07 -20.27
CA GLY A 113 -17.47 -32.57 -19.73
C GLY A 113 -17.37 -32.95 -18.25
N PRO A 114 -18.51 -33.29 -17.60
CA PRO A 114 -18.54 -33.82 -16.26
C PRO A 114 -17.67 -35.10 -16.13
N ALA A 115 -17.10 -35.27 -14.93
CA ALA A 115 -16.25 -36.44 -14.66
C ALA A 115 -17.03 -37.75 -14.81
N ARG A 116 -16.36 -38.80 -15.34
CA ARG A 116 -16.97 -40.12 -15.51
C ARG A 116 -17.56 -40.63 -14.21
N THR A 117 -18.65 -41.39 -14.32
CA THR A 117 -19.33 -42.04 -13.21
C THR A 117 -18.39 -43.01 -12.49
N PRO A 118 -18.24 -42.91 -11.15
CA PRO A 118 -17.43 -43.83 -10.40
C PRO A 118 -18.05 -45.24 -10.40
N LYS A 119 -17.21 -46.30 -10.39
CA LYS A 119 -17.68 -47.69 -10.35
C LYS A 119 -18.41 -48.00 -9.04
N ASN A 120 -17.99 -47.40 -7.92
CA ASN A 120 -18.54 -47.66 -6.60
C ASN A 120 -19.00 -46.35 -5.95
N PHE A 121 -20.30 -46.22 -5.75
CA PHE A 121 -20.94 -45.08 -5.11
C PHE A 121 -20.82 -45.05 -3.59
N SER A 122 -20.64 -46.22 -2.94
CA SER A 122 -20.56 -46.32 -1.48
C SER A 122 -19.35 -45.61 -0.87
N ARG A 123 -18.36 -45.22 -1.70
CA ARG A 123 -17.19 -44.43 -1.30
C ARG A 123 -17.42 -42.91 -1.35
N LEU A 124 -18.58 -42.48 -1.85
CA LEU A 124 -18.91 -41.04 -1.93
C LEU A 124 -19.43 -40.54 -0.58
N PRO A 125 -19.16 -39.26 -0.22
CA PRO A 125 -19.60 -38.69 1.05
C PRO A 125 -21.11 -38.71 1.25
N GLN A 126 -21.86 -38.60 0.17
CA GLN A 126 -23.30 -38.77 0.15
C GLN A 126 -23.64 -39.81 -0.92
N HIS A 127 -24.31 -40.88 -0.50
CA HIS A 127 -24.77 -41.99 -1.35
C HIS A 127 -26.18 -42.38 -0.94
N ARG A 128 -27.06 -42.57 -1.91
CA ARG A 128 -28.46 -42.99 -1.74
C ARG A 128 -28.80 -44.02 -2.80
N THR A 129 -29.69 -44.93 -2.46
CA THR A 129 -30.18 -45.96 -3.37
C THR A 129 -31.70 -45.98 -3.28
N LEU A 130 -32.36 -45.92 -4.42
CA LEU A 130 -33.82 -46.04 -4.57
C LEU A 130 -34.10 -47.35 -5.33
N THR A 131 -34.94 -48.19 -4.79
CA THR A 131 -35.38 -49.41 -5.43
C THR A 131 -36.85 -49.28 -5.83
N ILE A 132 -37.13 -49.39 -7.10
CA ILE A 132 -38.44 -49.18 -7.69
C ILE A 132 -38.95 -50.47 -8.26
N PRO A 133 -39.97 -51.12 -7.67
CA PRO A 133 -40.66 -52.27 -8.28
C PRO A 133 -41.33 -51.80 -9.58
N VAL A 134 -41.05 -52.50 -10.67
CA VAL A 134 -41.69 -52.16 -11.97
C VAL A 134 -42.95 -53.00 -12.13
N ASP A 135 -44.03 -52.58 -11.48
CA ASP A 135 -45.34 -53.18 -11.67
C ASP A 135 -45.97 -52.80 -13.02
N ALA A 136 -46.81 -53.68 -13.56
CA ALA A 136 -47.49 -53.47 -14.85
C ALA A 136 -48.42 -52.24 -14.92
N GLY A 137 -48.57 -51.50 -13.81
CA GLY A 137 -49.37 -50.26 -13.70
C GLY A 137 -48.58 -48.97 -13.71
N THR A 138 -47.25 -48.98 -13.52
CA THR A 138 -46.38 -47.78 -13.47
C THR A 138 -45.82 -47.42 -14.86
N GLY A 139 -46.52 -47.72 -15.94
CA GLY A 139 -46.13 -47.42 -17.32
C GLY A 139 -44.61 -47.37 -17.52
N GLU A 140 -44.05 -48.37 -18.17
CA GLU A 140 -42.63 -48.59 -18.62
C GLU A 140 -41.54 -47.60 -18.10
N LEU A 141 -41.32 -47.53 -16.77
CA LEU A 141 -40.17 -46.83 -16.23
C LEU A 141 -38.91 -47.69 -16.51
N THR A 142 -38.21 -47.38 -17.58
CA THR A 142 -36.94 -48.00 -17.95
C THR A 142 -35.77 -47.26 -17.31
N ALA A 143 -34.57 -47.91 -17.24
CA ALA A 143 -33.34 -47.27 -16.80
C ALA A 143 -33.04 -46.03 -17.63
N ALA A 144 -33.25 -46.07 -18.93
CA ALA A 144 -33.09 -44.91 -19.81
C ALA A 144 -34.02 -43.75 -19.44
N ARG A 145 -35.31 -44.06 -19.19
CA ARG A 145 -36.31 -43.02 -18.82
C ARG A 145 -36.00 -42.40 -17.46
N ALA A 146 -35.62 -43.22 -16.48
CA ALA A 146 -35.23 -42.75 -15.15
C ALA A 146 -34.04 -41.80 -15.20
N ILE A 147 -33.04 -42.10 -16.08
CA ILE A 147 -31.90 -41.22 -16.26
C ILE A 147 -32.23 -39.94 -17.04
N GLU A 148 -33.15 -40.02 -18.04
CA GLU A 148 -33.66 -38.80 -18.70
C GLU A 148 -34.34 -37.85 -17.71
N ASP A 149 -35.19 -38.40 -16.81
CA ASP A 149 -35.85 -37.62 -15.79
C ASP A 149 -34.88 -37.03 -14.77
N ALA A 150 -33.89 -37.82 -14.29
CA ALA A 150 -32.84 -37.33 -13.43
C ALA A 150 -32.00 -36.24 -14.11
N ALA A 151 -31.68 -36.42 -15.41
CA ALA A 151 -30.95 -35.42 -16.19
C ALA A 151 -31.77 -34.11 -16.33
N ALA A 152 -33.07 -34.19 -16.54
CA ALA A 152 -33.97 -33.02 -16.60
C ALA A 152 -34.00 -32.26 -15.27
N VAL A 153 -34.10 -32.96 -14.12
CA VAL A 153 -34.02 -32.36 -12.78
C VAL A 153 -32.70 -31.67 -12.56
N LEU A 154 -31.59 -32.33 -12.86
CA LEU A 154 -30.25 -31.79 -12.68
C LEU A 154 -29.96 -30.57 -13.59
N LYS A 155 -30.44 -30.61 -14.85
CA LYS A 155 -30.34 -29.49 -15.81
C LYS A 155 -31.12 -28.27 -15.31
N LYS A 156 -32.36 -28.46 -14.78
CA LYS A 156 -33.15 -27.38 -14.19
C LYS A 156 -32.47 -26.72 -12.97
N ARG A 157 -31.59 -27.46 -12.30
CA ARG A 157 -30.77 -26.97 -11.18
C ARG A 157 -29.38 -26.43 -11.61
N HIS A 158 -29.25 -26.11 -12.89
CA HIS A 158 -28.01 -25.53 -13.48
C HIS A 158 -26.78 -26.44 -13.40
N TYR A 159 -26.98 -27.78 -13.37
CA TYR A 159 -25.87 -28.70 -13.58
C TYR A 159 -25.60 -28.86 -15.09
N ARG A 160 -24.30 -28.90 -15.44
CA ARG A 160 -23.85 -29.41 -16.74
C ARG A 160 -23.91 -30.93 -16.70
N ILE A 161 -24.61 -31.55 -17.65
CA ILE A 161 -24.88 -32.98 -17.62
C ILE A 161 -24.24 -33.69 -18.83
N GLU A 162 -23.95 -34.97 -18.65
CA GLU A 162 -23.56 -35.90 -19.70
C GLU A 162 -24.14 -37.27 -19.39
N VAL A 163 -24.97 -37.78 -20.30
CA VAL A 163 -25.60 -39.13 -20.21
C VAL A 163 -24.74 -40.12 -20.96
N ARG A 164 -24.52 -41.31 -20.38
CA ARG A 164 -23.75 -42.41 -20.96
C ARG A 164 -24.43 -43.74 -20.67
N GLU A 165 -24.40 -44.65 -21.65
CA GLU A 165 -24.74 -46.05 -21.47
C GLU A 165 -23.46 -46.82 -21.18
N GLU A 166 -23.39 -47.56 -20.05
CA GLU A 166 -22.23 -48.34 -19.64
C GLU A 166 -22.32 -49.81 -20.13
N ALA A 167 -23.54 -50.32 -20.14
CA ALA A 167 -23.87 -51.67 -20.60
C ALA A 167 -25.36 -51.73 -20.92
N PRO A 168 -25.87 -52.74 -21.66
CA PRO A 168 -27.29 -52.95 -21.88
C PRO A 168 -28.07 -52.95 -20.56
N GLY A 169 -29.04 -52.08 -20.41
CA GLY A 169 -29.84 -51.90 -19.17
C GLY A 169 -29.15 -51.16 -18.04
N VAL A 170 -27.96 -50.59 -18.24
CA VAL A 170 -27.24 -49.75 -17.29
C VAL A 170 -26.92 -48.39 -17.90
N VAL A 171 -27.70 -47.38 -17.50
CA VAL A 171 -27.51 -46.01 -17.97
C VAL A 171 -27.14 -45.13 -16.81
N ASN A 172 -26.30 -44.13 -17.07
CA ASN A 172 -25.89 -43.18 -16.05
C ASN A 172 -25.89 -41.73 -16.58
N VAL A 173 -26.01 -40.79 -15.65
CA VAL A 173 -25.79 -39.38 -15.88
C VAL A 173 -24.73 -38.84 -14.93
N ALA A 174 -23.74 -38.17 -15.49
CA ALA A 174 -22.77 -37.40 -14.73
C ALA A 174 -23.13 -35.93 -14.82
N ALA A 175 -23.15 -35.26 -13.68
CA ALA A 175 -23.55 -33.86 -13.58
C ALA A 175 -22.55 -33.07 -12.72
N GLU A 176 -22.23 -31.86 -13.15
CA GLU A 176 -21.30 -31.00 -12.42
C GLU A 176 -21.75 -29.53 -12.47
N ARG A 177 -21.69 -28.84 -11.33
CA ARG A 177 -21.94 -27.39 -11.25
C ARG A 177 -20.89 -26.67 -10.40
N GLY A 178 -20.86 -25.33 -10.50
CA GLY A 178 -19.95 -24.51 -9.69
C GLY A 178 -18.59 -24.29 -10.35
N TYR A 179 -18.51 -24.33 -11.68
CA TYR A 179 -17.27 -24.02 -12.43
C TYR A 179 -16.75 -22.60 -12.18
N LEU A 180 -17.65 -21.68 -11.77
CA LEU A 180 -17.26 -20.31 -11.38
C LEU A 180 -16.24 -20.27 -10.24
N ARG A 181 -16.22 -21.29 -9.36
CA ARG A 181 -15.21 -21.40 -8.30
C ARG A 181 -13.80 -21.41 -8.87
N GLU A 182 -13.58 -22.17 -9.93
CA GLU A 182 -12.26 -22.26 -10.58
C GLU A 182 -11.91 -20.96 -11.30
N LEU A 183 -12.90 -20.31 -11.92
CA LEU A 183 -12.71 -19.00 -12.52
C LEU A 183 -12.35 -17.96 -11.46
N GLY A 184 -13.07 -17.94 -10.32
CA GLY A 184 -12.74 -17.07 -9.19
C GLY A 184 -11.32 -17.27 -8.68
N ASN A 185 -10.89 -18.54 -8.55
CA ASN A 185 -9.51 -18.86 -8.13
C ASN A 185 -8.44 -18.40 -9.14
N ILE A 186 -8.70 -18.54 -10.44
CA ILE A 186 -7.81 -18.02 -11.49
C ILE A 186 -7.74 -16.49 -11.41
N LEU A 187 -8.91 -15.86 -11.33
CA LEU A 187 -9.03 -14.40 -11.29
C LEU A 187 -8.28 -13.82 -10.08
N PHE A 188 -8.43 -14.43 -8.91
CA PHE A 188 -7.71 -14.07 -7.69
C PHE A 188 -6.19 -14.09 -7.90
N HIS A 189 -5.65 -15.16 -8.47
CA HIS A 189 -4.20 -15.29 -8.67
C HIS A 189 -3.66 -14.36 -9.77
N LEU A 190 -4.42 -14.15 -10.86
CA LEU A 190 -4.03 -13.20 -11.90
C LEU A 190 -4.06 -11.76 -11.38
N ALA A 191 -5.05 -11.44 -10.54
CA ALA A 191 -5.15 -10.14 -9.90
C ALA A 191 -3.99 -9.88 -8.92
N MET A 192 -3.48 -10.89 -8.22
CA MET A 192 -2.24 -10.77 -7.42
C MET A 192 -1.04 -10.36 -8.30
N ILE A 193 -0.90 -10.96 -9.48
CA ILE A 193 0.14 -10.55 -10.44
C ILE A 193 -0.09 -9.09 -10.86
N GLY A 194 -1.35 -8.70 -11.10
CA GLY A 194 -1.71 -7.32 -11.42
C GLY A 194 -1.33 -6.32 -10.32
N VAL A 195 -1.52 -6.67 -9.04
CA VAL A 195 -1.07 -5.84 -7.90
C VAL A 195 0.44 -5.69 -7.90
N LEU A 196 1.19 -6.77 -8.13
CA LEU A 196 2.66 -6.69 -8.21
C LEU A 196 3.13 -5.83 -9.39
N ILE A 197 2.46 -5.92 -10.54
CA ILE A 197 2.74 -5.04 -11.69
C ILE A 197 2.46 -3.58 -11.32
N ALA A 198 1.35 -3.30 -10.63
CA ALA A 198 1.00 -1.95 -10.20
C ALA A 198 2.09 -1.34 -9.32
N VAL A 199 2.58 -2.10 -8.32
CA VAL A 199 3.68 -1.66 -7.45
C VAL A 199 4.96 -1.42 -8.25
N ALA A 200 5.30 -2.32 -9.18
CA ALA A 200 6.47 -2.14 -10.04
C ALA A 200 6.36 -0.89 -10.92
N VAL A 201 5.19 -0.66 -11.53
CA VAL A 201 4.94 0.53 -12.38
C VAL A 201 5.03 1.81 -11.55
N GLY A 202 4.41 1.85 -10.38
CA GLY A 202 4.48 3.00 -9.46
C GLY A 202 5.92 3.30 -9.03
N SER A 203 6.67 2.27 -8.64
CA SER A 203 8.06 2.41 -8.19
C SER A 203 9.05 2.78 -9.31
N LEU A 204 8.82 2.32 -10.54
CA LEU A 204 9.71 2.60 -11.66
C LEU A 204 9.45 3.95 -12.32
N PHE A 205 8.20 4.35 -12.46
CA PHE A 205 7.78 5.47 -13.30
C PHE A 205 7.12 6.62 -12.51
N GLY A 206 6.82 6.41 -11.23
CA GLY A 206 6.26 7.43 -10.35
C GLY A 206 7.33 8.37 -9.77
N TYR A 207 6.88 9.35 -8.99
CA TYR A 207 7.75 10.16 -8.15
C TYR A 207 7.02 10.58 -6.88
N SER A 208 7.80 10.97 -5.88
CA SER A 208 7.37 11.63 -4.66
C SER A 208 8.26 12.84 -4.42
N GLY A 209 7.69 14.00 -4.13
CA GLY A 209 8.40 15.22 -3.82
C GLY A 209 7.79 15.91 -2.60
N GLN A 210 8.64 16.48 -1.73
CA GLN A 210 8.20 17.23 -0.56
C GLN A 210 8.53 18.69 -0.72
N ARG A 211 7.65 19.55 -0.21
CA ARG A 211 7.84 20.99 -0.16
C ARG A 211 7.17 21.58 1.09
N VAL A 212 7.85 22.54 1.69
CA VAL A 212 7.26 23.45 2.68
C VAL A 212 6.77 24.70 1.97
N VAL A 213 5.47 25.00 2.11
CA VAL A 213 4.85 26.19 1.50
C VAL A 213 4.31 27.08 2.61
N THR A 214 4.72 28.34 2.65
CA THR A 214 4.23 29.32 3.62
C THR A 214 2.97 30.03 3.10
N GLU A 215 2.17 30.58 4.01
CA GLU A 215 0.98 31.36 3.65
C GLU A 215 1.32 32.50 2.67
N ASN A 216 0.52 32.60 1.61
CA ASN A 216 0.69 33.51 0.47
C ASN A 216 1.94 33.23 -0.39
N GLU A 217 2.51 32.02 -0.29
CA GLU A 217 3.54 31.54 -1.20
C GLU A 217 2.92 30.63 -2.26
N THR A 218 3.47 30.70 -3.46
CA THR A 218 3.07 29.85 -4.59
C THR A 218 4.17 28.84 -4.89
N PHE A 219 3.85 27.57 -4.73
CA PHE A 219 4.65 26.45 -5.23
C PHE A 219 4.34 26.23 -6.71
N VAL A 220 5.38 26.05 -7.53
CA VAL A 220 5.25 25.63 -8.93
C VAL A 220 5.78 24.20 -9.06
N ASN A 221 5.00 23.30 -9.66
CA ASN A 221 5.41 21.91 -9.85
C ASN A 221 6.55 21.80 -10.88
N SER A 222 7.77 22.06 -10.41
CA SER A 222 9.02 21.96 -11.17
C SER A 222 10.10 21.32 -10.30
N LEU A 223 11.08 20.64 -10.90
CA LEU A 223 12.09 19.88 -10.16
C LEU A 223 12.87 20.70 -9.14
N VAL A 224 13.15 21.95 -9.48
CA VAL A 224 13.94 22.88 -8.64
C VAL A 224 13.12 23.45 -7.47
N ALA A 225 11.80 23.31 -7.49
CA ALA A 225 10.93 23.87 -6.45
C ALA A 225 10.72 22.91 -5.27
N TYR A 226 11.16 21.68 -5.37
CA TYR A 226 11.05 20.69 -4.29
C TYR A 226 12.21 20.80 -3.30
N ASP A 227 11.91 20.69 -2.02
CA ASP A 227 12.92 20.55 -0.95
C ASP A 227 13.56 19.15 -0.97
N SER A 228 12.75 18.14 -1.32
CA SER A 228 13.19 16.75 -1.52
C SER A 228 12.44 16.14 -2.69
N PHE A 229 13.14 15.47 -3.61
CA PHE A 229 12.55 14.83 -4.77
C PHE A 229 13.10 13.41 -4.95
N SER A 230 12.22 12.43 -4.97
CA SER A 230 12.53 11.00 -5.09
C SER A 230 11.83 10.43 -6.33
N PRO A 231 12.51 10.44 -7.48
CA PRO A 231 11.97 9.84 -8.71
C PRO A 231 12.10 8.32 -8.70
N GLY A 232 11.21 7.64 -9.41
CA GLY A 232 11.38 6.24 -9.77
C GLY A 232 12.57 6.05 -10.72
N THR A 233 13.10 4.82 -10.76
CA THR A 233 14.34 4.51 -11.51
C THR A 233 14.26 4.86 -13.00
N ASN A 234 13.09 4.79 -13.61
CA ASN A 234 12.84 5.07 -15.03
C ASN A 234 11.97 6.33 -15.22
N TYR A 235 11.90 7.19 -14.20
CA TYR A 235 11.18 8.44 -14.29
C TYR A 235 11.82 9.37 -15.34
N ASN A 236 10.99 9.98 -16.18
CA ASN A 236 11.45 11.03 -17.10
C ASN A 236 10.98 12.40 -16.60
N PRO A 237 11.89 13.38 -16.39
CA PRO A 237 11.53 14.75 -15.99
C PRO A 237 10.49 15.43 -16.89
N ASP A 238 10.44 15.10 -18.17
CA ASP A 238 9.47 15.65 -19.13
C ASP A 238 8.01 15.24 -18.82
N TRP A 239 7.82 14.27 -17.91
CA TRP A 239 6.48 13.84 -17.45
C TRP A 239 5.93 14.67 -16.32
N LEU A 240 6.73 15.61 -15.79
CA LEU A 240 6.27 16.48 -14.72
C LEU A 240 5.20 17.45 -15.26
N THR A 241 3.95 17.27 -14.82
CA THR A 241 2.85 18.12 -15.25
C THR A 241 2.96 19.49 -14.61
N PRO A 242 3.08 20.59 -15.37
CA PRO A 242 3.21 21.92 -14.81
C PRO A 242 1.87 22.40 -14.24
N TYR A 243 1.89 22.83 -13.00
CA TYR A 243 0.80 23.55 -12.32
C TYR A 243 1.37 24.36 -11.15
N SER A 244 0.57 25.21 -10.56
CA SER A 244 0.95 25.92 -9.34
C SER A 244 -0.08 25.70 -8.22
N ALA A 245 0.40 25.80 -6.97
CA ALA A 245 -0.40 25.70 -5.76
C ALA A 245 -0.04 26.84 -4.82
N THR A 246 -0.96 27.76 -4.56
CA THR A 246 -0.80 28.87 -3.64
C THR A 246 -1.46 28.53 -2.33
N LEU A 247 -0.74 28.55 -1.23
CA LEU A 247 -1.30 28.40 0.11
C LEU A 247 -1.93 29.72 0.54
N ASN A 248 -3.25 29.78 0.62
CA ASN A 248 -3.98 30.98 0.99
C ASN A 248 -4.03 31.18 2.51
N ASN A 249 -4.32 30.08 3.24
CA ASN A 249 -4.48 30.09 4.69
C ASN A 249 -4.21 28.70 5.26
N LEU A 250 -3.73 28.65 6.50
CA LEU A 250 -3.58 27.41 7.28
C LEU A 250 -4.24 27.58 8.65
N THR A 251 -5.25 26.76 8.92
CA THR A 251 -5.94 26.73 10.21
C THR A 251 -5.49 25.50 10.99
N VAL A 252 -5.18 25.68 12.27
CA VAL A 252 -4.79 24.59 13.20
C VAL A 252 -5.70 24.64 14.41
N GLU A 253 -6.24 23.50 14.80
CA GLU A 253 -7.03 23.32 16.01
C GLU A 253 -6.21 22.53 17.04
N TYR A 254 -6.09 23.06 18.25
CA TYR A 254 -5.31 22.45 19.33
C TYR A 254 -6.21 21.84 20.40
N ASP A 255 -5.73 20.76 21.04
CA ASP A 255 -6.40 20.19 22.21
C ASP A 255 -6.34 21.16 23.38
N ARG A 256 -7.50 21.65 23.80
CA ARG A 256 -7.66 22.57 24.93
C ARG A 256 -8.40 21.94 26.12
N GLN A 257 -8.61 20.62 26.09
CA GLN A 257 -9.26 19.92 27.19
C GLN A 257 -8.31 19.80 28.38
N GLU A 258 -8.61 20.47 29.48
CA GLU A 258 -7.82 20.40 30.71
C GLU A 258 -7.69 18.94 31.20
N GLY A 259 -6.47 18.52 31.51
CA GLY A 259 -6.17 17.16 31.95
C GLY A 259 -6.04 16.13 30.83
N SER A 260 -6.22 16.52 29.56
CA SER A 260 -5.92 15.65 28.41
C SER A 260 -4.42 15.34 28.33
N PRO A 261 -4.02 14.09 28.09
CA PRO A 261 -2.61 13.74 27.86
C PRO A 261 -2.03 14.40 26.60
N THR A 262 -2.89 14.92 25.71
CA THR A 262 -2.54 15.59 24.44
C THR A 262 -2.78 17.10 24.50
N TYR A 263 -3.02 17.67 25.67
CA TYR A 263 -3.22 19.12 25.83
C TYR A 263 -2.09 19.92 25.15
N GLY A 264 -2.48 20.88 24.30
CA GLY A 264 -1.58 21.72 23.52
C GLY A 264 -1.08 21.09 22.21
N SER A 265 -1.37 19.83 21.94
CA SER A 265 -1.07 19.22 20.63
C SER A 265 -2.14 19.60 19.62
N ASP A 266 -1.78 19.61 18.34
CA ASP A 266 -2.72 19.77 17.24
C ASP A 266 -3.67 18.56 17.15
N ILE A 267 -4.98 18.84 17.08
CA ILE A 267 -6.04 17.85 16.84
C ILE A 267 -6.29 17.71 15.36
N SER A 268 -6.38 18.84 14.65
CA SER A 268 -6.57 18.92 13.21
C SER A 268 -5.91 20.16 12.64
N TYR A 269 -5.55 20.09 11.38
CA TYR A 269 -5.11 21.24 10.62
C TYR A 269 -5.56 21.11 9.15
N GLU A 270 -5.90 22.26 8.58
CA GLU A 270 -6.43 22.37 7.24
C GLU A 270 -5.69 23.48 6.51
N ALA A 271 -5.36 23.24 5.24
CA ALA A 271 -4.65 24.17 4.39
C ALA A 271 -5.50 24.49 3.14
N ASP A 272 -5.85 25.76 2.96
CA ASP A 272 -6.62 26.21 1.82
C ASP A 272 -5.69 26.61 0.68
N PHE A 273 -5.82 25.91 -0.45
CA PHE A 273 -5.00 26.10 -1.64
C PHE A 273 -5.81 26.63 -2.81
N THR A 274 -5.24 27.59 -3.54
CA THR A 274 -5.63 27.89 -4.93
C THR A 274 -4.69 27.12 -5.86
N LEU A 275 -5.25 26.14 -6.59
CA LEU A 275 -4.53 25.34 -7.58
C LEU A 275 -4.77 25.94 -8.97
N THR A 276 -3.71 26.13 -9.75
CA THR A 276 -3.80 26.69 -11.10
C THR A 276 -3.12 25.74 -12.09
N SER A 277 -3.88 25.21 -13.05
CA SER A 277 -3.36 24.35 -14.12
C SER A 277 -2.56 25.14 -15.17
N ALA A 278 -1.88 24.44 -16.07
CA ALA A 278 -1.06 25.08 -17.10
C ALA A 278 -1.86 25.94 -18.09
N ASP A 279 -3.15 25.67 -18.30
CA ASP A 279 -4.08 26.45 -19.13
C ASP A 279 -4.72 27.63 -18.38
N GLY A 280 -4.41 27.80 -17.09
CA GLY A 280 -4.87 28.92 -16.26
C GLY A 280 -6.21 28.66 -15.55
N GLU A 281 -6.77 27.45 -15.59
CA GLU A 281 -7.95 27.12 -14.79
C GLU A 281 -7.57 27.10 -13.30
N GLN A 282 -8.36 27.82 -12.47
CA GLN A 282 -8.15 27.89 -11.04
C GLN A 282 -9.23 27.12 -10.27
N ARG A 283 -8.79 26.43 -9.21
CA ARG A 283 -9.66 25.71 -8.27
C ARG A 283 -9.22 25.96 -6.84
N GLU A 284 -10.15 26.35 -6.00
CA GLU A 284 -9.92 26.42 -4.56
C GLU A 284 -10.24 25.06 -3.93
N GLN A 285 -9.32 24.53 -3.15
CA GLN A 285 -9.48 23.25 -2.44
C GLN A 285 -8.82 23.32 -1.07
N THR A 286 -9.47 22.70 -0.08
CA THR A 286 -8.92 22.53 1.26
C THR A 286 -8.24 21.18 1.39
N LEU A 287 -6.97 21.18 1.73
CA LEU A 287 -6.15 20.01 2.00
C LEU A 287 -6.21 19.66 3.48
N ARG A 288 -6.61 18.42 3.81
CA ARG A 288 -6.72 17.91 5.18
C ARG A 288 -5.84 16.70 5.40
N VAL A 289 -5.55 16.41 6.66
CA VAL A 289 -4.86 15.18 7.05
C VAL A 289 -5.67 13.96 6.59
N ASN A 290 -5.03 13.02 5.89
CA ASN A 290 -5.65 11.82 5.30
C ASN A 290 -6.68 12.07 4.17
N GLU A 291 -6.89 13.31 3.74
CA GLU A 291 -7.77 13.69 2.63
C GLU A 291 -6.95 14.41 1.53
N PRO A 292 -6.22 13.67 0.68
CA PRO A 292 -5.37 14.27 -0.34
C PRO A 292 -6.19 14.94 -1.44
N ILE A 293 -5.65 16.04 -1.97
CA ILE A 293 -6.14 16.67 -3.19
C ILE A 293 -5.60 15.92 -4.41
N TYR A 294 -6.48 15.69 -5.40
CA TYR A 294 -6.11 15.13 -6.71
C TYR A 294 -6.15 16.22 -7.76
N PHE A 295 -4.97 16.54 -8.32
CA PHE A 295 -4.86 17.59 -9.31
C PHE A 295 -3.80 17.25 -10.36
N GLU A 296 -4.13 17.44 -11.64
CA GLU A 296 -3.22 17.23 -12.79
C GLU A 296 -2.43 15.91 -12.74
N GLY A 297 -3.12 14.80 -12.39
CA GLY A 297 -2.51 13.45 -12.32
C GLY A 297 -1.64 13.22 -11.10
N THR A 298 -1.54 14.18 -10.19
CA THR A 298 -0.82 14.07 -8.92
C THR A 298 -1.77 13.99 -7.72
N SER A 299 -1.26 13.48 -6.62
CA SER A 299 -1.92 13.49 -5.31
C SER A 299 -1.09 14.37 -4.37
N ILE A 300 -1.73 15.36 -3.77
CA ILE A 300 -1.10 16.28 -2.81
C ILE A 300 -1.56 15.89 -1.42
N TYR A 301 -0.63 15.58 -0.53
CA TYR A 301 -0.87 15.17 0.86
C TYR A 301 -0.38 16.24 1.82
N LEU A 302 -1.07 16.42 2.94
CA LEU A 302 -0.65 17.30 4.03
C LEU A 302 0.18 16.47 5.02
N LEU A 303 1.47 16.80 5.15
CA LEU A 303 2.42 16.09 6.02
C LEU A 303 2.52 16.69 7.42
N GLY A 304 2.45 18.01 7.50
CA GLY A 304 2.62 18.72 8.75
C GLY A 304 2.39 20.21 8.61
N ASN A 305 2.49 20.90 9.74
CA ASN A 305 2.35 22.35 9.82
C ASN A 305 3.37 22.94 10.78
N GLY A 306 3.55 24.25 10.73
CA GLY A 306 4.41 24.97 11.67
C GLY A 306 4.39 26.46 11.45
N TYR A 307 5.34 27.13 12.07
CA TYR A 307 5.50 28.58 12.01
C TYR A 307 6.76 28.98 11.25
N SER A 308 6.64 30.05 10.49
CA SER A 308 7.73 30.70 9.78
C SER A 308 7.81 32.17 10.24
N PRO A 309 8.68 32.52 11.19
CA PRO A 309 8.96 33.90 11.50
C PRO A 309 9.48 34.63 10.25
N VAL A 310 8.97 35.82 10.00
CA VAL A 310 9.38 36.68 8.89
C VAL A 310 10.41 37.65 9.41
N VAL A 311 11.58 37.66 8.81
CA VAL A 311 12.69 38.54 9.21
C VAL A 311 13.21 39.34 8.03
N ARG A 312 13.77 40.52 8.33
CA ARG A 312 14.53 41.35 7.40
C ARG A 312 15.93 41.55 7.93
N ILE A 313 16.93 41.30 7.09
CA ILE A 313 18.35 41.60 7.36
C ILE A 313 18.75 42.75 6.47
N THR A 314 19.22 43.86 7.08
CA THR A 314 19.61 45.05 6.36
C THR A 314 21.11 45.33 6.60
N ASN A 315 21.89 45.49 5.54
CA ASN A 315 23.29 45.85 5.56
C ASN A 315 23.48 47.30 6.09
N THR A 316 24.69 47.66 6.48
CA THR A 316 24.99 49.04 6.99
C THR A 316 24.84 50.14 5.95
N ASP A 317 24.89 49.79 4.67
CA ASP A 317 24.62 50.72 3.57
C ASP A 317 23.12 50.95 3.29
N GLY A 318 22.25 50.26 4.03
CA GLY A 318 20.79 50.31 3.89
C GLY A 318 20.21 49.34 2.85
N SER A 319 21.05 48.56 2.16
CA SER A 319 20.56 47.51 1.27
C SER A 319 19.97 46.33 2.06
N VAL A 320 18.91 45.70 1.52
CA VAL A 320 18.29 44.52 2.14
C VAL A 320 19.01 43.25 1.66
N ALA A 321 19.68 42.57 2.58
CA ALA A 321 20.36 41.31 2.30
C ALA A 321 19.41 40.09 2.28
N TYR A 322 18.35 40.17 3.09
CA TYR A 322 17.29 39.15 3.13
C TYR A 322 15.99 39.72 3.65
N GLU A 323 14.88 39.37 3.05
CA GLU A 323 13.54 39.60 3.60
C GLU A 323 12.62 38.42 3.23
N GLY A 324 12.11 37.73 4.23
CA GLY A 324 11.21 36.62 4.00
C GLY A 324 10.94 35.74 5.22
N PRO A 325 10.08 34.73 5.04
CA PRO A 325 9.80 33.76 6.07
C PRO A 325 10.96 32.76 6.21
N VAL A 326 11.26 32.38 7.45
CA VAL A 326 12.24 31.35 7.79
C VAL A 326 11.51 30.16 8.39
N VAL A 327 11.61 28.99 7.75
CA VAL A 327 10.90 27.79 8.20
C VAL A 327 11.45 27.32 9.55
N GLY A 328 10.57 27.26 10.56
CA GLY A 328 10.89 26.70 11.87
C GLY A 328 10.52 25.21 11.92
N LEU A 329 11.44 24.37 12.36
CA LEU A 329 11.18 22.94 12.57
C LEU A 329 10.63 22.75 13.99
N PRO A 330 9.33 22.41 14.16
CA PRO A 330 8.71 22.31 15.47
C PRO A 330 9.17 21.08 16.23
N SER A 331 9.36 21.23 17.53
CA SER A 331 9.71 20.19 18.47
C SER A 331 8.79 20.24 19.69
N GLY A 332 8.23 19.11 20.06
CA GLY A 332 7.34 19.01 21.22
C GLY A 332 5.97 19.70 21.02
N ARG A 333 5.18 19.69 22.11
CA ARG A 333 3.78 20.12 22.08
C ARG A 333 3.58 21.63 22.05
N SER A 334 4.55 22.39 22.50
CA SER A 334 4.48 23.87 22.53
C SER A 334 4.98 24.51 21.25
N TYR A 335 5.20 23.73 20.20
CA TYR A 335 5.70 24.19 18.88
C TYR A 335 6.99 25.05 18.96
N LEU A 336 7.81 24.81 20.01
CA LEU A 336 9.17 25.34 20.03
C LEU A 336 9.87 24.87 18.74
N SER A 337 10.29 25.80 17.90
CA SER A 337 10.82 25.46 16.59
C SER A 337 12.28 25.87 16.46
N SER A 338 13.13 24.97 15.97
CA SER A 338 14.51 25.31 15.61
C SER A 338 14.53 26.14 14.33
N ILE A 339 15.39 27.18 14.30
CA ILE A 339 15.55 28.12 13.19
C ILE A 339 16.99 28.10 12.72
N VAL A 340 17.16 28.00 11.42
CA VAL A 340 18.44 28.23 10.73
C VAL A 340 18.19 29.17 9.56
N LEU A 341 18.98 30.24 9.46
CA LEU A 341 18.92 31.18 8.34
C LEU A 341 20.33 31.40 7.82
N LYS A 342 20.53 31.28 6.51
CA LYS A 342 21.77 31.55 5.78
C LYS A 342 21.54 32.73 4.87
N VAL A 343 22.37 33.79 5.00
CA VAL A 343 22.23 35.05 4.28
C VAL A 343 23.55 35.29 3.49
N PRO A 344 23.65 34.76 2.28
CA PRO A 344 24.86 34.90 1.46
C PRO A 344 25.09 36.34 0.94
N ASP A 345 24.01 37.14 0.81
CA ASP A 345 24.07 38.49 0.28
C ASP A 345 24.36 39.55 1.36
N ALA A 346 24.68 39.14 2.59
CA ALA A 346 25.09 40.06 3.65
C ALA A 346 26.52 40.57 3.45
N HIS A 347 26.77 41.81 3.89
CA HIS A 347 28.06 42.50 3.82
C HIS A 347 28.43 43.09 5.19
N PRO A 348 29.75 43.09 5.61
CA PRO A 348 30.95 42.75 4.83
C PRO A 348 31.19 41.24 4.66
N ASP A 349 30.57 40.40 5.49
CA ASP A 349 30.69 38.93 5.44
C ASP A 349 29.30 38.30 5.29
N GLN A 350 29.25 37.09 4.77
CA GLN A 350 28.01 36.28 4.80
C GLN A 350 27.59 36.05 6.24
N LEU A 351 26.27 35.98 6.50
CA LEU A 351 25.72 35.80 7.84
C LEU A 351 24.97 34.49 7.97
N GLY A 352 25.19 33.80 9.09
CA GLY A 352 24.43 32.64 9.51
C GLY A 352 23.75 32.88 10.85
N PHE A 353 22.49 32.46 10.97
CA PHE A 353 21.74 32.52 12.22
C PHE A 353 21.25 31.14 12.61
N VAL A 354 21.39 30.81 13.91
CA VAL A 354 20.85 29.59 14.52
C VAL A 354 20.08 29.97 15.78
N GLY A 355 18.93 29.38 16.00
CA GLY A 355 18.19 29.68 17.20
C GLY A 355 16.84 28.96 17.28
N MET A 356 15.91 29.59 17.97
CA MET A 356 14.60 29.04 18.24
C MET A 356 13.50 30.07 18.05
N PHE A 357 12.39 29.63 17.51
CA PHE A 357 11.14 30.37 17.49
C PHE A 357 10.18 29.80 18.55
N LEU A 358 9.58 30.67 19.35
CA LEU A 358 8.66 30.36 20.41
C LEU A 358 7.31 31.02 20.09
N PRO A 359 6.25 30.26 19.75
CA PRO A 359 4.92 30.83 19.47
C PRO A 359 4.35 31.62 20.67
N THR A 360 4.54 31.10 21.89
CA THR A 360 4.20 31.77 23.14
C THR A 360 5.39 31.74 24.08
N GLY A 361 6.31 32.68 23.84
CA GLY A 361 7.56 32.76 24.60
C GLY A 361 7.36 33.31 26.00
N GLU A 362 7.96 32.66 27.00
CA GLU A 362 8.05 33.14 28.39
C GLU A 362 9.51 33.32 28.78
N ARG A 363 9.83 34.48 29.38
CA ARG A 363 11.15 34.76 29.93
C ARG A 363 11.14 34.55 31.43
N THR A 364 11.90 33.62 31.92
CA THR A 364 12.13 33.41 33.34
C THR A 364 13.52 33.89 33.70
N THR A 365 13.66 34.68 34.77
CA THR A 365 14.94 35.21 35.22
C THR A 365 15.95 34.09 35.49
N GLY A 366 17.09 34.10 34.83
CA GLY A 366 18.16 33.12 35.00
C GLY A 366 18.00 31.83 34.19
N SER A 367 16.99 31.73 33.34
CA SER A 367 16.76 30.57 32.44
C SER A 367 16.64 31.02 30.98
N ALA A 368 16.91 30.11 30.05
CA ALA A 368 16.61 30.35 28.65
C ALA A 368 15.09 30.51 28.43
N PRO A 369 14.65 31.39 27.51
CA PRO A 369 13.25 31.50 27.15
C PRO A 369 12.69 30.14 26.67
N THR A 370 11.44 29.85 27.00
CA THR A 370 10.75 28.62 26.60
C THR A 370 9.39 28.93 26.01
N SER A 371 8.86 28.04 25.18
CA SER A 371 7.49 28.13 24.69
C SER A 371 6.56 27.40 25.63
N ILE A 372 5.51 28.08 26.10
CA ILE A 372 4.53 27.54 27.06
C ILE A 372 3.22 27.13 26.39
N ASP A 373 2.96 27.56 25.17
CA ASP A 373 1.77 27.25 24.40
C ASP A 373 2.10 27.09 22.91
N SER A 374 1.27 26.32 22.22
CA SER A 374 1.36 26.08 20.77
C SER A 374 0.77 27.19 19.93
N ASP A 375 -0.16 28.00 20.49
CA ASP A 375 -0.74 29.16 19.78
C ASP A 375 0.22 30.35 19.73
N LEU A 376 -0.04 31.24 18.78
CA LEU A 376 0.74 32.45 18.54
C LEU A 376 0.27 33.59 19.46
N LEU A 377 0.46 33.47 20.77
CA LEU A 377 -0.01 34.45 21.76
C LEU A 377 1.06 35.49 22.11
N ASN A 378 2.34 35.07 22.15
CA ASN A 378 3.48 35.93 22.45
C ASN A 378 4.71 35.50 21.66
N PRO A 379 4.74 35.71 20.33
CA PRO A 379 5.80 35.25 19.46
C PRO A 379 7.16 35.86 19.84
N MET A 380 8.16 34.99 19.99
CA MET A 380 9.51 35.35 20.35
C MET A 380 10.52 34.59 19.48
N LEU A 381 11.51 35.29 18.96
CA LEU A 381 12.61 34.75 18.17
C LEU A 381 13.91 34.94 18.94
N VAL A 382 14.58 33.84 19.21
CA VAL A 382 15.84 33.78 19.96
C VAL A 382 16.93 33.27 19.04
N LEU A 383 17.93 34.10 18.74
CA LEU A 383 18.95 33.80 17.74
C LEU A 383 20.37 34.00 18.26
N GLN A 384 21.27 33.25 17.68
CA GLN A 384 22.72 33.49 17.67
C GLN A 384 23.14 33.80 16.24
N SER A 385 24.09 34.71 16.07
CA SER A 385 24.57 35.11 14.75
C SER A 385 26.06 34.86 14.59
N TYR A 386 26.43 34.51 13.38
CA TYR A 386 27.78 34.14 12.97
C TYR A 386 28.08 34.82 11.63
N ALA A 387 29.36 35.19 11.43
CA ALA A 387 29.87 35.76 10.18
C ALA A 387 30.97 34.92 9.56
N GLY A 388 31.00 34.85 8.25
CA GLY A 388 32.05 34.12 7.51
C GLY A 388 31.52 33.41 6.28
N ASP A 389 32.33 32.62 5.65
CA ASP A 389 31.96 31.83 4.46
C ASP A 389 31.00 30.69 4.85
N LEU A 390 29.77 30.74 4.37
CA LEU A 390 28.75 29.72 4.60
C LEU A 390 28.97 28.44 3.77
N GLY A 391 29.97 28.42 2.87
CA GLY A 391 30.26 27.26 2.01
C GLY A 391 29.25 26.97 0.93
N LEU A 392 28.34 27.93 0.61
CA LEU A 392 27.25 27.74 -0.36
C LEU A 392 27.73 27.70 -1.81
N ASP A 393 28.88 28.31 -2.09
CA ASP A 393 29.45 28.44 -3.45
C ASP A 393 30.27 27.21 -3.90
N ASN A 394 30.43 26.20 -3.03
CA ASN A 394 31.26 25.02 -3.29
C ASN A 394 30.57 23.96 -4.19
N GLY A 395 29.33 24.20 -4.64
CA GLY A 395 28.55 23.28 -5.48
C GLY A 395 28.15 21.96 -4.79
N VAL A 396 28.35 21.86 -3.48
CA VAL A 396 27.92 20.69 -2.67
C VAL A 396 26.57 21.03 -2.03
N PRO A 397 25.51 20.24 -2.28
CA PRO A 397 24.23 20.43 -1.62
C PRO A 397 24.36 20.40 -0.10
N GLN A 398 23.92 21.47 0.57
CA GLN A 398 23.92 21.54 2.03
C GLN A 398 22.52 21.40 2.59
N ASN A 399 22.42 20.84 3.79
CA ASN A 399 21.18 20.83 4.54
C ASN A 399 20.81 22.28 4.92
N VAL A 400 19.61 22.72 4.55
CA VAL A 400 19.13 24.08 4.84
C VAL A 400 18.80 24.30 6.32
N TYR A 401 18.61 23.21 7.08
CA TYR A 401 18.27 23.23 8.50
C TYR A 401 19.50 23.06 9.41
N VAL A 402 20.69 23.01 8.84
CA VAL A 402 21.95 22.88 9.59
C VAL A 402 22.93 23.95 9.15
N LEU A 403 23.51 24.65 10.11
CA LEU A 403 24.61 25.59 9.91
C LEU A 403 25.85 25.02 10.59
N ASP A 404 26.93 24.82 9.83
CA ASP A 404 28.25 24.51 10.39
C ASP A 404 28.85 25.78 10.98
N VAL A 405 28.78 25.89 12.31
CA VAL A 405 29.25 27.06 13.04
C VAL A 405 30.74 27.01 13.39
N ASP A 406 31.38 25.85 13.26
CA ASP A 406 32.78 25.65 13.68
C ASP A 406 33.78 26.46 12.85
N SER A 407 33.42 26.74 11.60
CA SER A 407 34.21 27.56 10.65
C SER A 407 33.90 29.04 10.68
N LEU A 408 32.84 29.47 11.44
CA LEU A 408 32.34 30.84 11.43
C LEU A 408 32.74 31.63 12.67
N THR A 409 32.81 32.94 12.52
CA THR A 409 33.11 33.88 13.63
C THR A 409 31.79 34.19 14.38
N PRO A 410 31.68 33.90 15.69
CA PRO A 410 30.52 34.24 16.46
C PRO A 410 30.40 35.74 16.69
N LEU A 411 29.25 36.32 16.36
CA LEU A 411 28.93 37.73 16.60
C LEU A 411 28.06 37.90 17.87
N ASN A 412 26.92 37.23 17.92
CA ASN A 412 26.02 37.25 19.06
C ASN A 412 25.79 35.79 19.51
N THR A 413 26.07 35.47 20.77
CA THR A 413 25.83 34.15 21.33
C THR A 413 25.21 34.21 22.71
N MET A 414 24.44 33.17 23.08
CA MET A 414 23.88 33.04 24.43
C MET A 414 24.98 32.87 25.48
N ALA A 415 26.05 32.19 25.14
CA ALA A 415 27.20 31.97 26.03
C ALA A 415 27.93 33.28 26.39
N ALA A 416 28.00 34.21 25.44
CA ALA A 416 28.56 35.54 25.66
C ALA A 416 27.59 36.51 26.34
N GLY A 417 26.35 36.12 26.56
CA GLY A 417 25.31 36.96 27.18
C GLY A 417 24.74 38.04 26.26
N ASN A 418 25.07 38.01 24.97
CA ASN A 418 24.63 38.98 23.97
C ASN A 418 23.76 38.38 22.85
N GLY A 419 23.16 37.19 23.11
CA GLY A 419 22.23 36.58 22.17
C GLY A 419 21.06 37.49 21.82
N ILE A 420 20.57 37.37 20.59
CA ILE A 420 19.50 38.19 20.04
C ILE A 420 18.15 37.63 20.50
N VAL A 421 17.31 38.50 21.09
CA VAL A 421 15.92 38.12 21.46
C VAL A 421 14.98 39.18 20.93
N LEU A 422 14.15 38.80 19.95
CA LEU A 422 13.19 39.67 19.27
C LEU A 422 11.76 39.25 19.64
N ASP A 423 10.92 40.24 19.90
CA ASP A 423 9.50 40.07 20.18
C ASP A 423 8.74 41.35 19.72
N ALA A 424 7.44 41.42 19.95
CA ALA A 424 6.61 42.56 19.54
C ALA A 424 7.05 43.89 20.18
N SER A 425 7.71 43.87 21.35
CA SER A 425 8.16 45.07 22.05
C SER A 425 9.58 45.49 21.67
N ASN A 426 10.39 44.56 21.20
CA ASN A 426 11.76 44.75 20.77
C ASN A 426 12.00 43.92 19.50
N ASN A 427 11.54 44.44 18.36
CA ASN A 427 11.53 43.71 17.10
C ASN A 427 12.81 43.89 16.27
N THR A 428 13.78 44.71 16.71
CA THR A 428 15.00 45.01 15.94
C THR A 428 16.23 44.85 16.82
N ALA A 429 17.29 44.27 16.27
CA ALA A 429 18.60 44.20 16.89
C ALA A 429 19.69 44.66 15.90
N THR A 430 20.67 45.43 16.42
CA THR A 430 21.87 45.78 15.65
C THR A 430 22.92 44.67 15.81
N LEU A 431 23.49 44.24 14.71
CA LEU A 431 24.55 43.22 14.68
C LEU A 431 25.92 43.92 14.93
N PRO A 432 26.83 43.26 15.66
CA PRO A 432 28.17 43.81 15.91
C PRO A 432 28.98 44.00 14.63
N ASP A 433 30.08 44.69 14.77
CA ASP A 433 31.18 44.84 13.78
C ASP A 433 30.73 45.30 12.38
N GLY A 434 29.64 46.07 12.32
CA GLY A 434 29.16 46.66 11.06
C GLY A 434 28.41 45.68 10.16
N HIS A 435 27.82 44.63 10.71
CA HIS A 435 27.02 43.63 9.95
C HIS A 435 25.54 44.01 9.81
N GLY A 436 25.16 45.26 10.11
CA GLY A 436 23.81 45.79 9.89
C GLY A 436 22.82 45.47 10.99
N THR A 437 21.57 45.17 10.61
CA THR A 437 20.45 44.96 11.54
C THR A 437 19.61 43.77 11.14
N ILE A 438 19.01 43.11 12.14
CA ILE A 438 17.94 42.11 11.96
C ILE A 438 16.64 42.66 12.55
N GLU A 439 15.55 42.56 11.80
CA GLU A 439 14.21 42.94 12.20
C GLU A 439 13.25 41.77 12.11
N PHE A 440 12.43 41.57 13.14
CA PHE A 440 11.33 40.60 13.19
C PHE A 440 10.04 41.26 12.74
N LEU A 441 9.52 40.89 11.57
CA LEU A 441 8.38 41.52 10.93
C LEU A 441 7.03 40.88 11.28
N GLY A 442 7.05 39.63 11.74
CA GLY A 442 5.84 38.89 12.07
C GLY A 442 6.00 37.40 11.87
N VAL A 443 4.90 36.68 11.83
CA VAL A 443 4.89 35.22 11.69
C VAL A 443 3.87 34.79 10.64
N LYS A 444 4.23 33.85 9.79
CA LYS A 444 3.34 33.12 8.90
C LYS A 444 3.25 31.66 9.36
N ARG A 445 2.18 30.98 8.98
CA ARG A 445 2.12 29.52 9.08
C ARG A 445 2.63 28.90 7.78
N TYR A 446 3.04 27.64 7.84
CA TYR A 446 3.38 26.84 6.67
C TYR A 446 2.71 25.48 6.70
N ALA A 447 2.47 24.93 5.51
CA ALA A 447 2.10 23.54 5.28
C ALA A 447 3.29 22.76 4.68
N GLY A 448 3.66 21.65 5.30
CA GLY A 448 4.48 20.64 4.66
C GLY A 448 3.61 19.77 3.76
N ILE A 449 3.90 19.72 2.48
CA ILE A 449 3.13 18.94 1.51
C ILE A 449 4.00 17.88 0.83
N GLU A 450 3.40 16.73 0.52
CA GLU A 450 3.98 15.72 -0.36
C GLU A 450 3.16 15.65 -1.64
N ILE A 451 3.82 15.75 -2.76
CA ILE A 451 3.23 15.59 -4.08
C ILE A 451 3.71 14.28 -4.66
N ARG A 452 2.76 13.40 -5.00
CA ARG A 452 3.04 12.07 -5.51
C ARG A 452 2.34 11.83 -6.85
N SER A 453 3.09 11.34 -7.81
CA SER A 453 2.56 10.76 -9.05
C SER A 453 2.77 9.24 -9.03
N ASP A 454 1.68 8.49 -9.11
CA ASP A 454 1.72 7.02 -9.11
C ASP A 454 0.90 6.46 -10.28
N PRO A 455 1.53 6.16 -11.42
CA PRO A 455 0.86 5.58 -12.59
C PRO A 455 0.41 4.13 -12.34
N GLY A 456 0.88 3.47 -11.29
CA GLY A 456 0.42 2.13 -10.87
C GLY A 456 -0.94 2.14 -10.16
N ARG A 457 -1.39 3.26 -9.63
CA ARG A 457 -2.61 3.38 -8.82
C ARG A 457 -3.88 2.85 -9.50
N PRO A 458 -4.22 3.22 -10.76
CA PRO A 458 -5.40 2.66 -11.44
C PRO A 458 -5.28 1.15 -11.66
N ILE A 459 -4.08 0.65 -11.96
CA ILE A 459 -3.81 -0.79 -12.10
C ILE A 459 -4.05 -1.49 -10.76
N ALA A 460 -3.57 -0.91 -9.66
CA ALA A 460 -3.77 -1.44 -8.31
C ALA A 460 -5.25 -1.52 -7.94
N LEU A 461 -6.03 -0.47 -8.22
CA LEU A 461 -7.47 -0.43 -7.93
C LEU A 461 -8.23 -1.53 -8.69
N VAL A 462 -8.01 -1.65 -9.99
CA VAL A 462 -8.64 -2.70 -10.82
C VAL A 462 -8.21 -4.08 -10.32
N SER A 463 -6.92 -4.29 -10.08
CA SER A 463 -6.40 -5.56 -9.61
C SER A 463 -6.93 -5.94 -8.23
N ALA A 464 -7.02 -5.01 -7.28
CA ALA A 464 -7.60 -5.24 -5.96
C ALA A 464 -9.08 -5.62 -6.05
N THR A 465 -9.85 -4.93 -6.88
CA THR A 465 -11.27 -5.24 -7.11
C THR A 465 -11.45 -6.66 -7.67
N LEU A 466 -10.64 -7.03 -8.66
CA LEU A 466 -10.65 -8.38 -9.24
C LEU A 466 -10.18 -9.45 -8.24
N LEU A 467 -9.22 -9.14 -7.39
CA LEU A 467 -8.72 -10.01 -6.33
C LEU A 467 -9.82 -10.33 -5.32
N PHE A 468 -10.50 -9.33 -4.80
CA PHE A 468 -11.62 -9.52 -3.85
C PHE A 468 -12.78 -10.24 -4.52
N GLY A 469 -13.20 -9.85 -5.72
CA GLY A 469 -14.25 -10.52 -6.47
C GLY A 469 -13.91 -11.99 -6.75
N GLY A 470 -12.70 -12.27 -7.19
CA GLY A 470 -12.19 -13.62 -7.41
C GLY A 470 -12.17 -14.48 -6.15
N LEU A 471 -11.72 -13.90 -5.03
CA LEU A 471 -11.73 -14.57 -3.72
C LEU A 471 -13.14 -14.92 -3.28
N LEU A 472 -14.07 -13.97 -3.32
CA LEU A 472 -15.48 -14.19 -2.95
C LEU A 472 -16.10 -15.31 -3.80
N ILE A 473 -15.93 -15.27 -5.12
CA ILE A 473 -16.42 -16.33 -6.01
C ILE A 473 -15.78 -17.68 -5.65
N SER A 474 -14.48 -17.72 -5.40
CA SER A 474 -13.76 -18.96 -5.08
C SER A 474 -14.17 -19.58 -3.74
N VAL A 475 -14.56 -18.75 -2.75
CA VAL A 475 -14.98 -19.21 -1.41
C VAL A 475 -16.45 -19.59 -1.38
N PHE A 476 -17.34 -18.74 -1.92
CA PHE A 476 -18.78 -18.91 -1.76
C PHE A 476 -19.43 -19.82 -2.81
N VAL A 477 -18.79 -20.05 -3.96
CA VAL A 477 -19.32 -20.96 -4.98
C VAL A 477 -18.88 -22.39 -4.71
N ALA A 478 -19.81 -23.23 -4.26
CA ALA A 478 -19.53 -24.66 -4.07
C ALA A 478 -19.49 -25.39 -5.42
N ARG A 479 -18.41 -26.14 -5.68
CA ARG A 479 -18.32 -27.04 -6.83
C ARG A 479 -18.80 -28.42 -6.44
N ARG A 480 -19.91 -28.87 -7.04
CA ARG A 480 -20.57 -30.14 -6.74
C ARG A 480 -20.63 -31.03 -7.96
N ARG A 481 -20.42 -32.31 -7.73
CA ARG A 481 -20.62 -33.38 -8.70
C ARG A 481 -21.73 -34.29 -8.22
N VAL A 482 -22.57 -34.69 -9.14
CA VAL A 482 -23.66 -35.64 -8.92
C VAL A 482 -23.57 -36.68 -10.00
N TRP A 483 -23.67 -37.92 -9.61
CA TRP A 483 -23.78 -39.05 -10.52
C TRP A 483 -25.02 -39.82 -10.17
N VAL A 484 -25.78 -40.25 -11.18
CA VAL A 484 -26.94 -41.11 -11.03
C VAL A 484 -26.76 -42.29 -11.98
N ARG A 485 -26.95 -43.52 -11.48
CA ARG A 485 -26.91 -44.74 -12.26
C ARG A 485 -28.24 -45.46 -12.06
N ALA A 486 -28.89 -45.85 -13.16
CA ALA A 486 -30.07 -46.71 -13.17
C ALA A 486 -29.70 -48.08 -13.74
N THR A 487 -30.07 -49.14 -13.03
CA THR A 487 -29.81 -50.53 -13.41
C THR A 487 -31.08 -51.30 -13.39
N GLU A 488 -31.42 -51.96 -14.48
CA GLU A 488 -32.52 -52.91 -14.55
C GLU A 488 -32.04 -54.31 -14.21
N SER A 489 -32.74 -55.01 -13.32
CA SER A 489 -32.49 -56.39 -12.94
C SER A 489 -33.80 -57.18 -12.90
N GLY A 490 -33.74 -58.49 -13.16
CA GLY A 490 -34.91 -59.36 -13.25
C GLY A 490 -35.55 -59.36 -14.64
N THR A 491 -36.50 -60.25 -14.85
CA THR A 491 -37.27 -60.40 -16.08
C THR A 491 -38.77 -60.58 -15.74
N GLY A 492 -39.66 -60.02 -16.54
CA GLY A 492 -41.09 -60.15 -16.33
C GLY A 492 -41.60 -59.42 -15.08
N PRO A 493 -42.50 -60.05 -14.27
CA PRO A 493 -43.08 -59.39 -13.09
C PRO A 493 -42.09 -59.15 -11.94
N ASP A 494 -40.89 -59.80 -11.95
CA ASP A 494 -39.83 -59.62 -10.95
C ASP A 494 -38.81 -58.56 -11.38
N ARG A 495 -39.16 -57.71 -12.33
CA ARG A 495 -38.30 -56.61 -12.80
C ARG A 495 -38.19 -55.51 -11.73
N VAL A 496 -36.95 -55.18 -11.38
CA VAL A 496 -36.63 -54.14 -10.40
C VAL A 496 -35.73 -53.14 -11.06
N LEU A 497 -36.06 -51.86 -10.93
CA LEU A 497 -35.20 -50.74 -11.29
C LEU A 497 -34.51 -50.22 -10.04
N THR A 498 -33.17 -50.31 -10.02
CA THR A 498 -32.34 -49.77 -8.95
C THR A 498 -31.70 -48.49 -9.45
N VAL A 499 -31.97 -47.38 -8.75
CA VAL A 499 -31.35 -46.07 -9.03
C VAL A 499 -30.41 -45.70 -7.88
N GLU A 500 -29.10 -45.74 -8.15
CA GLU A 500 -28.08 -45.28 -7.21
C GLU A 500 -27.64 -43.87 -7.60
N TYR A 501 -27.53 -42.98 -6.63
CA TYR A 501 -26.92 -41.67 -6.87
C TYR A 501 -25.98 -41.28 -5.74
N GLY A 502 -24.97 -40.48 -6.11
CA GLY A 502 -23.97 -40.05 -5.17
C GLY A 502 -23.49 -38.62 -5.47
N LEU A 503 -23.15 -37.91 -4.41
CA LEU A 503 -22.69 -36.54 -4.45
C LEU A 503 -21.28 -36.41 -3.90
N LEU A 504 -20.52 -35.52 -4.52
CA LEU A 504 -19.19 -35.12 -4.08
C LEU A 504 -19.03 -33.61 -4.23
N ALA A 505 -18.57 -32.94 -3.18
CA ALA A 505 -18.12 -31.55 -3.25
C ALA A 505 -16.59 -31.49 -3.34
N ARG A 506 -16.08 -30.49 -4.00
CA ARG A 506 -14.64 -30.17 -3.96
C ARG A 506 -14.37 -29.29 -2.74
N GLY A 507 -13.72 -29.85 -1.71
CA GLY A 507 -13.54 -29.24 -0.39
C GLY A 507 -14.74 -29.50 0.53
N GLU A 508 -14.73 -28.91 1.72
CA GLU A 508 -15.82 -29.03 2.66
C GLU A 508 -17.07 -28.25 2.16
N ASP A 509 -18.21 -28.90 2.16
CA ASP A 509 -19.50 -28.30 1.82
C ASP A 509 -20.55 -28.74 2.84
N PRO A 510 -20.82 -27.93 3.88
CA PRO A 510 -21.80 -28.26 4.91
C PRO A 510 -23.23 -28.54 4.39
N ARG A 511 -23.54 -28.04 3.18
CA ARG A 511 -24.84 -28.19 2.55
C ARG A 511 -24.93 -29.40 1.60
N LEU A 512 -23.91 -30.26 1.56
CA LEU A 512 -23.89 -31.39 0.63
C LEU A 512 -24.96 -32.44 0.97
N ALA A 513 -25.17 -32.73 2.26
CA ALA A 513 -26.23 -33.63 2.73
C ALA A 513 -27.64 -33.09 2.39
N THR A 514 -27.88 -31.82 2.71
CA THR A 514 -29.14 -31.16 2.36
C THR A 514 -29.44 -31.15 0.85
N GLU A 515 -28.40 -31.05 0.03
CA GLU A 515 -28.55 -31.14 -1.43
C GLU A 515 -28.88 -32.57 -1.85
N ALA A 516 -28.30 -33.59 -1.20
CA ALA A 516 -28.64 -34.99 -1.46
C ALA A 516 -30.12 -35.26 -1.13
N ASP A 517 -30.58 -34.80 0.03
CA ASP A 517 -31.98 -34.97 0.46
C ASP A 517 -32.95 -34.28 -0.51
N LYS A 518 -32.68 -33.05 -0.92
CA LYS A 518 -33.46 -32.33 -1.94
C LYS A 518 -33.49 -33.04 -3.29
N LEU A 519 -32.45 -33.73 -3.68
CA LEU A 519 -32.44 -34.53 -4.90
C LEU A 519 -33.27 -35.80 -4.72
N THR A 520 -33.24 -36.41 -3.52
CA THR A 520 -34.12 -37.55 -3.18
C THR A 520 -35.60 -37.17 -3.37
N ASP A 521 -36.01 -36.06 -2.77
CA ASP A 521 -37.40 -35.57 -2.85
C ASP A 521 -37.83 -35.33 -4.31
N LEU A 522 -36.97 -34.65 -5.09
CA LEU A 522 -37.24 -34.33 -6.49
C LEU A 522 -37.31 -35.58 -7.40
N PHE A 523 -36.47 -36.59 -7.13
CA PHE A 523 -36.50 -37.86 -7.86
C PHE A 523 -37.72 -38.68 -7.47
N ALA A 524 -38.08 -38.72 -6.17
CA ALA A 524 -39.26 -39.36 -5.68
C ALA A 524 -40.53 -38.78 -6.28
N GLU A 525 -40.68 -37.47 -6.22
CA GLU A 525 -41.79 -36.74 -6.86
C GLU A 525 -41.91 -37.09 -8.37
N ARG A 526 -40.76 -37.12 -9.05
CA ARG A 526 -40.73 -37.37 -10.50
C ARG A 526 -41.09 -38.79 -10.90
N TRP A 527 -40.78 -39.77 -10.02
CA TRP A 527 -41.08 -41.20 -10.26
C TRP A 527 -42.28 -41.71 -9.50
N GLY A 528 -43.05 -40.81 -8.83
CA GLY A 528 -44.27 -41.16 -8.12
C GLY A 528 -44.03 -42.09 -6.91
N LEU A 529 -42.87 -41.92 -6.23
CA LEU A 529 -42.52 -42.69 -5.04
C LEU A 529 -43.00 -41.92 -3.80
N GLU A 530 -43.87 -42.58 -3.00
CA GLU A 530 -44.21 -42.11 -1.66
C GLU A 530 -43.16 -42.69 -0.68
N PHE A 531 -42.48 -41.79 0.06
CA PHE A 531 -41.67 -42.20 1.21
C PHE A 531 -42.56 -42.13 2.45
N ASP A 532 -42.79 -43.23 3.14
CA ASP A 532 -43.26 -43.20 4.51
C ASP A 532 -42.25 -42.38 5.33
N GLU A 533 -42.67 -41.26 5.90
CA GLU A 533 -41.87 -40.52 6.87
C GLU A 533 -41.57 -41.42 8.06
N ALA A 534 -40.30 -41.89 8.19
CA ALA A 534 -39.84 -42.65 9.33
C ALA A 534 -39.14 -41.71 10.33
#